data_5469731d276b9a041c341f5803d5c400
#
_entry.id   5469731d276b9a041c341f5803d5c400
#
_cell.length_a   1.000
_cell.length_b   1.000
_cell.length_c   1.000
_cell.angle_alpha   90.00
_cell.angle_beta   90.00
_cell.angle_gamma   90.00
#
_symmetry.space_group_name_H-M   'P 1'
#
loop_
_entity.id
_entity.type
_entity.pdbx_description
1 polymer ?
#
loop_
_entity_poly.entity_id
_entity_poly.type
_entity_poly.pdbx_seq_one_letter_code
_entity_poly.pdbx_strand_id
1 'polypeptide(L)'
;EVTEELEYGFDASWWDNRIETSFTYYEQITNDALLNVPQVPSTGFTNSVLTNIGKIQNVGFEVDLDAALIQGASWGLDIGLNYSTNDSKVLELGIPETNELRMDCGPNGDEGCTLRNVRNEVVTNPDEIADPVYERINYGPNLPTTFISPSMTVRLPKGIVLSARGDYKGGFYMTEAVWSITRSVRSPLCFPYYVDPANSIELKTGIPAIWKARCDPSEYEGYVWKGDFFKIRSVSATIPMDFAFPEKVSNATLTLALNNSYLWMRDMPFMDPEAQADPYASGQQGYNFEETVPAPIVLRASLRITF
;
A
#
# COMPACT_ATOMS: atom_id res chain seq x y z
N GLU A 1 -7.06 -2.03 -27.29
CA GLU A 1 -6.71 -2.78 -26.09
C GLU A 1 -7.58 -4.02 -25.98
N VAL A 2 -6.98 -5.20 -25.87
CA VAL A 2 -7.66 -6.48 -25.74
C VAL A 2 -7.05 -7.23 -24.58
N THR A 3 -7.90 -7.68 -23.66
CA THR A 3 -7.47 -8.45 -22.49
C THR A 3 -7.95 -9.90 -22.63
N GLU A 4 -7.04 -10.82 -22.44
CA GLU A 4 -7.29 -12.26 -22.35
C GLU A 4 -7.00 -12.70 -20.90
N GLU A 5 -7.88 -13.49 -20.31
CA GLU A 5 -7.75 -13.98 -18.95
C GLU A 5 -7.95 -15.49 -18.90
N LEU A 6 -7.08 -16.13 -18.15
CA LEU A 6 -7.15 -17.53 -17.81
C LEU A 6 -7.27 -17.68 -16.31
N GLU A 7 -8.33 -18.35 -15.87
CA GLU A 7 -8.63 -18.51 -14.46
C GLU A 7 -8.82 -20.01 -14.11
N TYR A 8 -8.24 -20.43 -13.01
CA TYR A 8 -8.44 -21.75 -12.42
C TYR A 8 -8.78 -21.62 -10.94
N GLY A 9 -9.81 -22.31 -10.53
CA GLY A 9 -10.21 -22.25 -9.13
C GLY A 9 -10.95 -23.51 -8.68
N PHE A 10 -11.12 -23.60 -7.37
CA PHE A 10 -12.00 -24.57 -6.76
C PHE A 10 -12.56 -24.03 -5.45
N ASP A 11 -13.78 -24.46 -5.13
CA ASP A 11 -14.39 -24.30 -3.83
C ASP A 11 -14.49 -25.64 -3.14
N ALA A 12 -14.18 -25.71 -1.86
CA ALA A 12 -14.24 -26.91 -1.08
C ALA A 12 -14.80 -26.67 0.32
N SER A 13 -15.56 -27.63 0.80
CA SER A 13 -16.11 -27.61 2.14
C SER A 13 -15.79 -28.91 2.84
N TRP A 14 -15.32 -28.82 4.10
CA TRP A 14 -14.77 -29.92 4.87
C TRP A 14 -15.47 -30.02 6.22
N TRP A 15 -15.54 -31.25 6.80
CA TRP A 15 -16.07 -31.53 8.13
C TRP A 15 -17.46 -30.91 8.39
N ASP A 16 -18.45 -31.31 7.60
CA ASP A 16 -19.82 -30.79 7.71
C ASP A 16 -19.92 -29.26 7.62
N ASN A 17 -19.21 -28.68 6.64
CA ASN A 17 -19.14 -27.23 6.39
C ASN A 17 -18.51 -26.43 7.53
N ARG A 18 -17.63 -27.02 8.32
CA ARG A 18 -16.89 -26.30 9.36
C ARG A 18 -15.70 -25.53 8.80
N ILE A 19 -15.13 -26.02 7.73
CA ILE A 19 -14.06 -25.33 7.01
C ILE A 19 -14.49 -25.19 5.56
N GLU A 20 -14.52 -23.96 5.12
CA GLU A 20 -14.79 -23.58 3.72
C GLU A 20 -13.54 -22.94 3.16
N THR A 21 -13.15 -23.37 1.97
CA THR A 21 -11.99 -22.83 1.26
C THR A 21 -12.35 -22.54 -0.17
N SER A 22 -11.94 -21.40 -0.65
CA SER A 22 -11.93 -21.03 -2.06
C SER A 22 -10.50 -20.76 -2.49
N PHE A 23 -10.14 -21.20 -3.66
CA PHE A 23 -8.85 -20.92 -4.26
C PHE A 23 -9.04 -20.54 -5.72
N THR A 24 -8.43 -19.45 -6.14
CA THR A 24 -8.42 -18.99 -7.53
C THR A 24 -7.00 -18.60 -7.92
N TYR A 25 -6.53 -19.08 -9.05
CA TYR A 25 -5.35 -18.59 -9.75
C TYR A 25 -5.77 -17.93 -11.03
N TYR A 26 -5.21 -16.77 -11.35
CA TYR A 26 -5.49 -16.07 -12.60
C TYR A 26 -4.21 -15.60 -13.28
N GLU A 27 -4.27 -15.57 -14.60
CA GLU A 27 -3.30 -14.93 -15.46
C GLU A 27 -4.04 -14.10 -16.52
N GLN A 28 -3.77 -12.80 -16.53
CA GLN A 28 -4.39 -11.84 -17.43
C GLN A 28 -3.30 -11.22 -18.31
N ILE A 29 -3.52 -11.22 -19.62
CA ILE A 29 -2.64 -10.59 -20.60
C ILE A 29 -3.43 -9.52 -21.34
N THR A 30 -2.97 -8.28 -21.23
CA THR A 30 -3.52 -7.15 -21.99
C THR A 30 -2.58 -6.84 -23.14
N ASN A 31 -3.07 -7.02 -24.36
CA ASN A 31 -2.40 -6.65 -25.60
C ASN A 31 -2.86 -5.26 -26.04
N ASP A 32 -1.99 -4.54 -26.76
CA ASP A 32 -2.27 -3.20 -27.26
C ASP A 32 -2.70 -2.23 -26.17
N ALA A 33 -2.02 -2.29 -25.01
CA ALA A 33 -2.29 -1.41 -23.89
C ALA A 33 -2.09 0.06 -24.29
N LEU A 34 -2.96 0.93 -23.78
CA LEU A 34 -2.91 2.36 -24.04
C LEU A 34 -1.82 3.03 -23.23
N LEU A 35 -0.76 3.47 -23.89
CA LEU A 35 0.36 4.18 -23.27
C LEU A 35 0.54 5.57 -23.88
N ASN A 36 0.97 6.53 -23.03
CA ASN A 36 1.35 7.86 -23.48
C ASN A 36 2.76 7.82 -24.05
N VAL A 37 2.90 7.94 -25.37
CA VAL A 37 4.19 7.91 -26.08
C VAL A 37 4.63 9.34 -26.38
N PRO A 38 5.83 9.77 -25.96
CA PRO A 38 6.39 11.05 -26.37
C PRO A 38 6.59 11.07 -27.89
N GLN A 39 6.21 12.17 -28.52
CA GLN A 39 6.46 12.32 -29.94
C GLN A 39 7.92 12.65 -30.20
N VAL A 40 8.40 12.24 -31.38
CA VAL A 40 9.78 12.53 -31.80
C VAL A 40 9.89 14.05 -32.01
N PRO A 41 10.88 14.74 -31.40
CA PRO A 41 11.01 16.20 -31.52
C PRO A 41 11.07 16.72 -32.97
N SER A 42 11.54 15.89 -33.90
CA SER A 42 11.59 16.22 -35.33
C SER A 42 10.21 16.44 -35.98
N THR A 43 9.13 16.01 -35.35
CA THR A 43 7.74 16.27 -35.81
C THR A 43 7.24 17.66 -35.44
N GLY A 44 7.97 18.40 -34.61
CA GLY A 44 7.58 19.72 -34.10
C GLY A 44 6.57 19.69 -32.95
N PHE A 45 6.23 18.51 -32.45
CA PHE A 45 5.34 18.34 -31.29
C PHE A 45 6.13 17.81 -30.08
N THR A 46 5.87 18.38 -28.92
CA THR A 46 6.50 17.96 -27.64
C THR A 46 5.54 17.21 -26.74
N ASN A 47 4.28 17.07 -27.14
CA ASN A 47 3.25 16.42 -26.35
C ASN A 47 3.28 14.90 -26.56
N SER A 48 2.93 14.13 -25.52
CA SER A 48 2.71 12.70 -25.63
C SER A 48 1.40 12.41 -26.36
N VAL A 49 1.37 11.33 -27.10
CA VAL A 49 0.16 10.81 -27.77
C VAL A 49 -0.18 9.47 -27.18
N LEU A 50 -1.46 9.28 -26.84
CA LEU A 50 -1.98 8.01 -26.39
C LEU A 50 -2.01 7.03 -27.57
N THR A 51 -1.28 5.95 -27.45
CA THR A 51 -1.09 4.96 -28.52
C THR A 51 -1.34 3.56 -27.98
N ASN A 52 -1.99 2.73 -28.79
CA ASN A 52 -2.19 1.31 -28.48
C ASN A 52 -0.91 0.54 -28.78
N ILE A 53 -0.09 0.44 -27.77
CA ILE A 53 1.19 -0.28 -27.82
C ILE A 53 1.44 -0.91 -26.47
N GLY A 54 2.17 -1.98 -26.46
CA GLY A 54 2.58 -2.61 -25.23
C GLY A 54 1.75 -3.82 -24.86
N LYS A 55 2.37 -4.64 -24.03
CA LYS A 55 1.79 -5.86 -23.52
C LYS A 55 2.03 -5.95 -22.03
N ILE A 56 0.96 -6.15 -21.28
CA ILE A 56 0.97 -6.19 -19.82
C ILE A 56 0.45 -7.54 -19.36
N GLN A 57 1.11 -8.12 -18.39
CA GLN A 57 0.69 -9.33 -17.71
C GLN A 57 0.38 -9.02 -16.25
N ASN A 58 -0.75 -9.53 -15.75
CA ASN A 58 -1.08 -9.61 -14.35
C ASN A 58 -1.25 -11.08 -13.97
N VAL A 59 -0.57 -11.51 -12.92
CA VAL A 59 -0.64 -12.87 -12.40
C VAL A 59 -0.88 -12.82 -10.91
N GLY A 60 -1.79 -13.62 -10.42
CA GLY A 60 -2.04 -13.69 -8.99
C GLY A 60 -2.81 -14.93 -8.58
N PHE A 61 -3.02 -15.02 -7.29
CA PHE A 61 -3.90 -16.01 -6.72
C PHE A 61 -4.64 -15.45 -5.52
N GLU A 62 -5.81 -16.01 -5.26
CA GLU A 62 -6.70 -15.66 -4.16
C GLU A 62 -7.04 -16.92 -3.37
N VAL A 63 -7.04 -16.79 -2.05
CA VAL A 63 -7.39 -17.86 -1.12
C VAL A 63 -8.33 -17.27 -0.08
N ASP A 64 -9.52 -17.84 0.03
CA ASP A 64 -10.44 -17.59 1.13
C ASP A 64 -10.50 -18.83 2.01
N LEU A 65 -10.39 -18.62 3.30
CA LEU A 65 -10.51 -19.65 4.32
C LEU A 65 -11.42 -19.18 5.43
N ASP A 66 -12.54 -19.87 5.62
CA ASP A 66 -13.42 -19.70 6.76
C ASP A 66 -13.49 -20.97 7.58
N ALA A 67 -13.29 -20.88 8.89
CA ALA A 67 -13.29 -22.01 9.78
C ALA A 67 -14.07 -21.77 11.06
N ALA A 68 -15.10 -22.57 11.29
CA ALA A 68 -15.84 -22.64 12.55
C ALA A 68 -15.15 -23.63 13.52
N LEU A 69 -14.14 -23.15 14.23
CA LEU A 69 -13.29 -23.97 15.10
C LEU A 69 -14.04 -24.51 16.31
N ILE A 70 -14.93 -23.70 16.87
CA ILE A 70 -15.75 -24.08 18.03
C ILE A 70 -17.23 -23.79 17.70
N GLN A 71 -18.06 -24.82 17.74
CA GLN A 71 -19.49 -24.76 17.54
C GLN A 71 -20.21 -25.37 18.75
N GLY A 72 -20.15 -24.70 19.89
CA GLY A 72 -20.84 -25.12 21.11
C GLY A 72 -22.16 -24.35 21.30
N ALA A 73 -23.04 -24.85 22.18
CA ALA A 73 -24.31 -24.22 22.49
C ALA A 73 -24.15 -22.81 23.12
N SER A 74 -23.05 -22.59 23.85
CA SER A 74 -22.77 -21.30 24.52
C SER A 74 -21.49 -20.63 24.06
N TRP A 75 -20.63 -21.35 23.39
CA TRP A 75 -19.33 -20.85 22.89
C TRP A 75 -19.19 -21.13 21.41
N GLY A 76 -18.65 -20.19 20.71
CA GLY A 76 -18.29 -20.33 19.31
C GLY A 76 -17.02 -19.58 19.00
N LEU A 77 -16.23 -20.09 18.07
CA LEU A 77 -15.06 -19.43 17.51
C LEU A 77 -15.03 -19.66 16.02
N ASP A 78 -15.17 -18.60 15.28
CA ASP A 78 -15.00 -18.58 13.83
C ASP A 78 -13.77 -17.74 13.50
N ILE A 79 -12.97 -18.20 12.58
CA ILE A 79 -11.84 -17.47 12.02
C ILE A 79 -11.98 -17.43 10.51
N GLY A 80 -11.60 -16.30 9.92
CA GLY A 80 -11.54 -16.13 8.47
C GLY A 80 -10.19 -15.57 8.08
N LEU A 81 -9.72 -15.94 6.92
CA LEU A 81 -8.50 -15.44 6.28
C LEU A 81 -8.76 -15.27 4.80
N ASN A 82 -8.63 -14.05 4.33
CA ASN A 82 -8.55 -13.76 2.91
C ASN A 82 -7.09 -13.42 2.59
N TYR A 83 -6.52 -14.10 1.59
CA TYR A 83 -5.16 -13.88 1.12
C TYR A 83 -5.16 -13.73 -0.39
N SER A 84 -4.57 -12.66 -0.91
CA SER A 84 -4.43 -12.48 -2.33
C SER A 84 -3.08 -11.89 -2.71
N THR A 85 -2.63 -12.24 -3.90
CA THR A 85 -1.44 -11.66 -4.53
C THR A 85 -1.76 -11.16 -5.92
N ASN A 86 -1.03 -10.14 -6.36
CA ASN A 86 -1.05 -9.66 -7.73
C ASN A 86 0.35 -9.20 -8.13
N ASP A 87 0.94 -9.84 -9.12
CA ASP A 87 2.20 -9.42 -9.74
C ASP A 87 1.91 -8.90 -11.15
N SER A 88 2.28 -7.65 -11.41
CA SER A 88 2.02 -6.97 -12.68
C SER A 88 3.34 -6.70 -13.39
N LYS A 89 3.46 -7.16 -14.63
CA LYS A 89 4.66 -7.01 -15.44
C LYS A 89 4.36 -6.41 -16.80
N VAL A 90 5.25 -5.57 -17.28
CA VAL A 90 5.27 -5.15 -18.68
C VAL A 90 6.08 -6.17 -19.47
N LEU A 91 5.46 -6.85 -20.42
CA LEU A 91 6.13 -7.81 -21.27
C LEU A 91 6.75 -7.14 -22.50
N GLU A 92 6.05 -6.15 -23.06
CA GLU A 92 6.50 -5.41 -24.24
C GLU A 92 6.04 -3.96 -24.12
N LEU A 93 6.93 -3.00 -24.40
CA LEU A 93 6.57 -1.58 -24.49
C LEU A 93 6.08 -1.16 -25.87
N GLY A 94 6.41 -1.91 -26.91
CA GLY A 94 6.02 -1.64 -28.28
C GLY A 94 6.64 -0.37 -28.89
N ILE A 95 7.65 0.23 -28.25
CA ILE A 95 8.29 1.47 -28.69
C ILE A 95 9.61 1.14 -29.35
N PRO A 96 9.94 1.78 -30.51
CA PRO A 96 11.27 1.67 -31.08
C PRO A 96 12.34 2.15 -30.09
N GLU A 97 13.49 1.50 -30.05
CA GLU A 97 14.62 1.74 -29.13
C GLU A 97 15.10 3.21 -29.04
N THR A 98 14.70 4.07 -29.96
CA THR A 98 15.07 5.49 -30.01
C THR A 98 14.10 6.41 -29.27
N ASN A 99 12.95 5.94 -28.83
CA ASN A 99 11.99 6.75 -28.09
C ASN A 99 12.19 6.49 -26.60
N GLU A 100 12.59 7.52 -25.88
CA GLU A 100 12.89 7.54 -24.44
C GLU A 100 11.66 7.39 -23.53
N LEU A 101 10.80 6.42 -23.76
CA LEU A 101 9.96 5.91 -22.70
C LEU A 101 10.83 5.00 -21.82
N ARG A 102 11.71 5.62 -21.07
CA ARG A 102 12.52 4.91 -20.09
C ARG A 102 11.67 4.48 -18.92
N MET A 103 11.11 3.30 -19.02
CA MET A 103 10.90 2.49 -17.85
C MET A 103 12.27 1.86 -17.52
N ASP A 104 13.13 2.56 -16.78
CA ASP A 104 14.40 2.01 -16.37
C ASP A 104 14.18 0.85 -15.39
N CYS A 105 14.22 -0.34 -15.88
CA CYS A 105 14.02 -1.56 -15.14
C CYS A 105 15.33 -2.31 -14.91
N GLY A 106 16.37 -1.60 -14.66
CA GLY A 106 17.71 -2.13 -14.45
C GLY A 106 18.60 -2.01 -15.68
N PRO A 107 19.85 -2.52 -15.61
CA PRO A 107 20.89 -2.28 -16.60
C PRO A 107 20.65 -2.91 -17.96
N ASN A 108 19.66 -3.79 -18.10
CA ASN A 108 19.43 -4.59 -19.32
C ASN A 108 18.12 -4.25 -20.06
N GLY A 109 17.45 -3.14 -19.73
CA GLY A 109 16.25 -2.72 -20.44
C GLY A 109 14.93 -3.10 -19.75
N ASP A 110 13.87 -2.96 -20.47
CA ASP A 110 12.53 -2.72 -19.95
C ASP A 110 11.67 -3.99 -19.76
N GLU A 111 12.23 -5.16 -19.98
CA GLU A 111 11.50 -6.42 -19.80
C GLU A 111 11.36 -6.80 -18.32
N GLY A 112 10.15 -7.09 -17.89
CA GLY A 112 9.85 -7.56 -16.54
C GLY A 112 9.54 -6.49 -15.52
N CYS A 113 9.40 -5.23 -15.91
CA CYS A 113 8.98 -4.16 -15.02
C CYS A 113 7.48 -4.10 -14.80
N THR A 114 7.09 -3.59 -13.67
CA THR A 114 5.72 -3.13 -13.45
C THR A 114 5.54 -1.74 -14.06
N LEU A 115 4.35 -1.41 -14.52
CA LEU A 115 4.01 -0.07 -15.02
C LEU A 115 4.21 1.04 -13.98
N ARG A 116 4.38 0.67 -12.73
CA ARG A 116 4.38 1.58 -11.58
C ARG A 116 5.48 1.25 -10.58
N ASN A 117 6.70 1.20 -11.06
CA ASN A 117 7.87 1.01 -10.19
C ASN A 117 8.29 2.31 -9.51
N VAL A 118 8.66 2.21 -8.24
CA VAL A 118 9.34 3.28 -7.52
C VAL A 118 10.81 3.29 -7.90
N ARG A 119 11.28 4.42 -8.40
CA ARG A 119 12.67 4.64 -8.76
C ARG A 119 13.21 5.85 -8.02
N ASN A 120 14.42 5.76 -7.62
CA ASN A 120 15.07 6.90 -7.01
C ASN A 120 16.60 6.83 -7.12
N GLU A 121 17.21 7.99 -6.96
CA GLU A 121 18.67 8.09 -6.82
C GLU A 121 19.03 7.81 -5.37
N VAL A 122 20.03 6.97 -5.17
CA VAL A 122 20.55 6.58 -3.86
C VAL A 122 22.00 6.97 -3.77
N VAL A 123 22.40 7.50 -2.63
CA VAL A 123 23.81 7.80 -2.36
C VAL A 123 24.57 6.51 -2.13
N THR A 124 25.58 6.25 -2.95
CA THR A 124 26.37 5.01 -2.90
C THR A 124 27.56 5.09 -1.94
N ASN A 125 27.92 6.30 -1.50
CA ASN A 125 28.97 6.57 -0.53
C ASN A 125 28.45 7.26 0.76
N PRO A 126 27.44 6.71 1.45
CA PRO A 126 26.66 7.41 2.47
C PRO A 126 27.51 7.89 3.65
N ASP A 127 28.49 7.12 4.08
CA ASP A 127 29.32 7.38 5.26
C ASP A 127 30.61 8.16 4.94
N GLU A 128 30.91 8.40 3.67
CA GLU A 128 32.10 9.11 3.28
C GLU A 128 31.95 10.62 3.50
N ILE A 129 33.04 11.24 3.95
CA ILE A 129 33.15 12.71 4.05
C ILE A 129 33.59 13.24 2.68
N ALA A 130 32.66 13.17 1.74
CA ALA A 130 32.86 13.56 0.35
C ALA A 130 31.56 14.13 -0.22
N ASP A 131 31.57 14.52 -1.47
CA ASP A 131 30.33 14.84 -2.18
C ASP A 131 29.54 13.56 -2.47
N PRO A 132 28.19 13.65 -2.47
CA PRO A 132 27.35 12.48 -2.74
C PRO A 132 27.60 11.91 -4.14
N VAL A 133 27.72 10.61 -4.24
CA VAL A 133 27.72 9.87 -5.51
C VAL A 133 26.40 9.14 -5.63
N TYR A 134 25.67 9.38 -6.72
CA TYR A 134 24.34 8.86 -6.92
C TYR A 134 24.30 7.67 -7.87
N GLU A 135 23.49 6.69 -7.54
CA GLU A 135 23.10 5.60 -8.41
C GLU A 135 21.56 5.51 -8.46
N ARG A 136 21.02 5.33 -9.66
CA ARG A 136 19.58 5.14 -9.81
C ARG A 136 19.21 3.69 -9.54
N ILE A 137 18.31 3.49 -8.57
CA ILE A 137 17.82 2.17 -8.17
C ILE A 137 16.32 2.05 -8.49
N ASN A 138 15.96 0.90 -9.04
CA ASN A 138 14.58 0.46 -9.14
C ASN A 138 14.24 -0.39 -7.91
N TYR A 139 13.36 0.12 -7.06
CA TYR A 139 12.96 -0.55 -5.81
C TYR A 139 11.91 -1.63 -6.02
N GLY A 140 11.01 -1.45 -6.95
CA GLY A 140 9.88 -2.35 -7.20
C GLY A 140 8.53 -1.62 -7.28
N PRO A 141 7.42 -2.36 -7.18
CA PRO A 141 6.09 -1.82 -7.40
C PRO A 141 5.71 -0.79 -6.33
N ASN A 142 4.94 0.20 -6.73
CA ASN A 142 4.37 1.21 -5.84
C ASN A 142 2.96 0.86 -5.35
N LEU A 143 2.38 -0.22 -5.85
CA LEU A 143 1.09 -0.75 -5.40
C LEU A 143 1.33 -2.05 -4.64
N PRO A 144 0.55 -2.31 -3.57
CA PRO A 144 0.64 -3.57 -2.85
C PRO A 144 0.47 -4.76 -3.78
N THR A 145 1.34 -5.75 -3.63
CA THR A 145 1.27 -7.03 -4.35
C THR A 145 0.75 -8.17 -3.50
N THR A 146 0.65 -7.94 -2.18
CA THR A 146 0.20 -8.94 -1.21
C THR A 146 -0.84 -8.34 -0.27
N PHE A 147 -1.95 -9.03 -0.11
CA PHE A 147 -3.06 -8.65 0.75
C PHE A 147 -3.40 -9.82 1.68
N ILE A 148 -3.55 -9.55 2.98
CA ILE A 148 -3.96 -10.54 3.97
C ILE A 148 -4.99 -9.90 4.88
N SER A 149 -6.21 -10.46 4.95
CA SER A 149 -7.29 -9.93 5.77
C SER A 149 -7.77 -11.00 6.76
N PRO A 150 -7.16 -11.09 7.95
CA PRO A 150 -7.63 -11.97 9.01
C PRO A 150 -8.90 -11.41 9.68
N SER A 151 -9.80 -12.31 10.03
CA SER A 151 -10.98 -12.03 10.83
C SER A 151 -11.20 -13.08 11.91
N MET A 152 -11.84 -12.67 12.99
CA MET A 152 -12.20 -13.56 14.09
C MET A 152 -13.54 -13.14 14.69
N THR A 153 -14.39 -14.12 14.98
CA THR A 153 -15.63 -13.92 15.74
C THR A 153 -15.70 -14.92 16.87
N VAL A 154 -15.87 -14.43 18.10
CA VAL A 154 -16.04 -15.23 19.31
C VAL A 154 -17.45 -15.04 19.82
N ARG A 155 -18.20 -16.13 19.90
CA ARG A 155 -19.51 -16.14 20.57
C ARG A 155 -19.32 -16.64 22.01
N LEU A 156 -19.80 -15.86 22.96
CA LEU A 156 -19.72 -16.11 24.38
C LEU A 156 -21.09 -16.45 24.96
N PRO A 157 -21.15 -17.04 26.16
CA PRO A 157 -22.42 -17.24 26.87
C PRO A 157 -23.25 -15.97 26.97
N LYS A 158 -24.54 -16.12 27.07
CA LYS A 158 -25.53 -15.03 27.12
C LYS A 158 -25.62 -14.20 25.83
N GLY A 159 -25.18 -14.73 24.70
CA GLY A 159 -25.32 -14.10 23.39
C GLY A 159 -24.34 -12.94 23.13
N ILE A 160 -23.29 -12.80 23.93
CA ILE A 160 -22.24 -11.80 23.67
C ILE A 160 -21.42 -12.26 22.48
N VAL A 161 -21.19 -11.34 21.53
CA VAL A 161 -20.36 -11.60 20.34
C VAL A 161 -19.23 -10.57 20.29
N LEU A 162 -18.01 -11.06 20.19
CA LEU A 162 -16.83 -10.26 19.95
C LEU A 162 -16.33 -10.52 18.53
N SER A 163 -16.01 -9.48 17.80
CA SER A 163 -15.46 -9.61 16.44
C SER A 163 -14.27 -8.68 16.25
N ALA A 164 -13.28 -9.16 15.51
CA ALA A 164 -12.12 -8.39 15.11
C ALA A 164 -11.77 -8.68 13.65
N ARG A 165 -11.31 -7.66 12.94
CA ARG A 165 -10.81 -7.74 11.57
C ARG A 165 -9.60 -6.85 11.41
N GLY A 166 -8.59 -7.34 10.70
CA GLY A 166 -7.41 -6.59 10.29
C GLY A 166 -7.13 -6.75 8.81
N ASP A 167 -6.28 -5.89 8.28
CA ASP A 167 -5.77 -5.97 6.92
C ASP A 167 -4.25 -5.73 6.94
N TYR A 168 -3.51 -6.59 6.26
CA TYR A 168 -2.14 -6.40 5.88
C TYR A 168 -2.05 -6.11 4.39
N LYS A 169 -1.25 -5.12 4.03
CA LYS A 169 -0.84 -4.85 2.64
C LYS A 169 0.67 -4.78 2.59
N GLY A 170 1.27 -5.43 1.61
CA GLY A 170 2.71 -5.49 1.50
C GLY A 170 3.22 -5.74 0.10
N GLY A 171 4.55 -5.83 -0.03
CA GLY A 171 5.23 -6.05 -1.30
C GLY A 171 5.29 -4.81 -2.18
N PHE A 172 5.30 -3.61 -1.62
CA PHE A 172 5.35 -2.36 -2.38
C PHE A 172 6.27 -1.32 -1.74
N TYR A 173 6.57 -0.30 -2.50
CA TYR A 173 7.40 0.82 -2.07
C TYR A 173 6.66 2.14 -2.22
N MET A 174 7.03 3.09 -1.39
CA MET A 174 6.43 4.41 -1.34
C MET A 174 7.51 5.47 -1.40
N THR A 175 7.23 6.55 -2.11
CA THR A 175 8.02 7.77 -2.06
C THR A 175 7.30 8.82 -1.23
N GLU A 176 8.04 9.71 -0.63
CA GLU A 176 7.47 10.76 0.18
C GLU A 176 7.72 12.15 -0.43
N ALA A 177 6.65 12.80 -0.86
CA ALA A 177 6.72 14.15 -1.41
C ALA A 177 6.87 15.23 -0.33
N VAL A 178 6.29 15.03 0.86
CA VAL A 178 6.33 16.02 1.96
C VAL A 178 7.77 16.28 2.41
N TRP A 179 8.59 15.23 2.50
CA TRP A 179 10.01 15.39 2.82
C TRP A 179 10.80 16.07 1.71
N SER A 180 10.42 15.86 0.45
CA SER A 180 11.06 16.55 -0.66
C SER A 180 10.76 18.06 -0.66
N ILE A 181 9.57 18.45 -0.21
CA ILE A 181 9.17 19.85 -0.05
C ILE A 181 9.80 20.45 1.22
N THR A 182 9.80 19.73 2.33
CA THR A 182 10.38 20.20 3.59
C THR A 182 11.89 20.17 3.61
N ARG A 183 12.54 19.38 2.76
CA ARG A 183 13.99 19.41 2.52
C ARG A 183 14.49 20.80 2.21
N SER A 184 13.82 21.44 1.28
CA SER A 184 14.21 22.78 0.80
C SER A 184 14.09 23.85 1.89
N VAL A 185 13.34 23.60 2.96
CA VAL A 185 12.94 24.68 3.84
C VAL A 185 13.23 24.47 5.32
N ARG A 186 13.23 23.29 5.90
CA ARG A 186 13.46 23.14 7.37
C ARG A 186 13.11 21.75 7.93
N SER A 187 13.52 20.66 7.28
CA SER A 187 13.37 19.36 7.93
C SER A 187 13.99 19.37 9.32
N PRO A 188 13.29 18.93 10.36
CA PRO A 188 13.86 18.81 11.71
C PRO A 188 15.13 17.97 11.75
N LEU A 189 15.30 17.01 10.86
CA LEU A 189 16.50 16.19 10.73
C LEU A 189 17.69 16.99 10.22
N CYS A 190 17.43 18.03 9.42
CA CYS A 190 18.47 18.91 8.86
C CYS A 190 18.69 20.16 9.69
N PHE A 191 17.89 20.37 10.77
CA PHE A 191 17.99 21.52 11.65
C PHE A 191 19.43 21.79 12.16
N PRO A 192 20.22 20.79 12.58
CA PRO A 192 21.60 21.03 12.99
C PRO A 192 22.48 21.63 11.90
N TYR A 193 22.07 21.54 10.64
CA TYR A 193 22.85 22.05 9.49
C TYR A 193 22.40 23.45 9.06
N TYR A 194 21.17 23.86 9.35
CA TYR A 194 20.60 25.14 8.92
C TYR A 194 20.60 26.24 10.00
N VAL A 195 20.65 25.86 11.27
CA VAL A 195 20.51 26.81 12.39
C VAL A 195 21.76 27.64 12.62
N ASP A 196 22.89 27.13 12.25
CA ASP A 196 24.15 27.86 12.33
C ASP A 196 24.56 28.38 10.95
N PRO A 197 24.45 29.68 10.68
CA PRO A 197 24.86 30.25 9.38
C PRO A 197 26.35 30.03 9.05
N ALA A 198 27.18 29.84 10.08
CA ALA A 198 28.60 29.47 9.91
C ALA A 198 28.76 28.00 9.53
N ASN A 199 27.69 27.25 9.60
CA ASN A 199 27.62 25.82 9.35
C ASN A 199 26.65 25.50 8.22
N SER A 200 26.55 26.30 7.17
CA SER A 200 25.88 25.86 5.96
C SER A 200 26.45 24.53 5.49
N ILE A 201 25.62 23.69 4.90
CA ILE A 201 26.05 22.36 4.39
C ILE A 201 27.28 22.47 3.49
N GLU A 202 27.31 23.50 2.64
CA GLU A 202 28.42 23.80 1.75
C GLU A 202 29.76 24.12 2.48
N LEU A 203 29.67 24.63 3.71
CA LEU A 203 30.84 25.06 4.50
C LEU A 203 31.29 24.03 5.54
N LYS A 204 30.50 23.00 5.83
CA LYS A 204 30.88 21.96 6.78
C LYS A 204 31.88 20.99 6.19
N THR A 205 33.09 21.06 6.66
CA THR A 205 34.05 19.96 6.52
C THR A 205 33.71 18.86 7.50
N GLY A 206 33.58 17.64 7.03
CA GLY A 206 33.35 16.48 7.90
C GLY A 206 31.90 15.98 7.95
N ILE A 207 31.03 16.39 7.03
CA ILE A 207 29.67 15.87 6.91
C ILE A 207 29.68 14.66 5.97
N PRO A 208 29.09 13.52 6.39
CA PRO A 208 28.87 12.38 5.50
C PRO A 208 28.02 12.74 4.29
N ALA A 209 28.31 12.12 3.16
CA ALA A 209 27.66 12.36 1.87
C ALA A 209 26.14 12.20 1.93
N ILE A 210 25.65 11.22 2.70
CA ILE A 210 24.21 11.00 2.89
C ILE A 210 23.49 12.23 3.48
N TRP A 211 24.13 12.93 4.43
CA TRP A 211 23.51 14.11 5.04
C TRP A 211 23.60 15.34 4.15
N LYS A 212 24.64 15.45 3.32
CA LYS A 212 24.69 16.47 2.28
C LYS A 212 23.52 16.29 1.31
N ALA A 213 23.33 15.07 0.80
CA ALA A 213 22.26 14.75 -0.13
C ALA A 213 20.86 14.98 0.47
N ARG A 214 20.67 14.63 1.74
CA ARG A 214 19.37 14.76 2.41
C ARG A 214 18.98 16.17 2.81
N CYS A 215 19.96 17.02 3.05
CA CYS A 215 19.77 18.34 3.62
C CYS A 215 20.06 19.49 2.66
N ASP A 216 20.63 19.21 1.51
CA ASP A 216 20.85 20.18 0.45
C ASP A 216 19.64 20.20 -0.50
N PRO A 217 18.98 21.37 -0.67
CA PRO A 217 17.86 21.47 -1.60
C PRO A 217 18.25 21.32 -3.08
N SER A 218 19.53 21.47 -3.42
CA SER A 218 20.05 21.27 -4.77
C SER A 218 20.40 19.82 -5.06
N GLU A 219 20.61 19.02 -4.03
CA GLU A 219 20.90 17.60 -4.11
C GLU A 219 19.64 16.76 -3.98
N TYR A 220 19.58 15.62 -4.64
CA TYR A 220 18.40 14.79 -4.68
C TYR A 220 18.66 13.38 -4.18
N GLU A 221 18.32 13.10 -2.93
CA GLU A 221 18.11 11.74 -2.47
C GLU A 221 16.64 11.56 -2.16
N GLY A 222 15.99 10.65 -2.87
CA GLY A 222 14.62 10.36 -2.58
C GLY A 222 14.44 9.44 -1.38
N TYR A 223 13.50 9.76 -0.55
CA TYR A 223 13.08 8.90 0.54
C TYR A 223 12.14 7.83 0.00
N VAL A 224 12.64 6.59 -0.08
CA VAL A 224 11.88 5.42 -0.48
C VAL A 224 11.77 4.47 0.70
N TRP A 225 10.56 4.06 0.99
CA TRP A 225 10.22 3.22 2.11
C TRP A 225 9.51 1.96 1.63
N LYS A 226 9.69 0.83 2.32
CA LYS A 226 8.78 -0.29 2.17
C LYS A 226 7.44 0.10 2.75
N GLY A 227 6.40 0.00 1.93
CA GLY A 227 5.05 0.38 2.29
C GLY A 227 4.29 -0.64 3.11
N ASP A 228 4.91 -1.77 3.48
CA ASP A 228 4.25 -2.86 4.20
C ASP A 228 3.66 -2.39 5.52
N PHE A 229 2.37 -2.68 5.73
CA PHE A 229 1.69 -2.35 6.98
C PHE A 229 0.60 -3.35 7.34
N PHE A 230 0.25 -3.38 8.62
CA PHE A 230 -0.92 -4.08 9.15
C PHE A 230 -1.79 -3.13 9.96
N LYS A 231 -3.10 -3.17 9.72
CA LYS A 231 -4.07 -2.30 10.38
C LYS A 231 -5.22 -3.09 10.97
N ILE A 232 -5.55 -2.85 12.25
CA ILE A 232 -6.79 -3.35 12.82
C ILE A 232 -7.92 -2.42 12.39
N ARG A 233 -8.77 -2.93 11.49
CA ARG A 233 -9.88 -2.18 10.90
C ARG A 233 -11.03 -1.99 11.88
N SER A 234 -11.37 -3.05 12.56
CA SER A 234 -12.46 -3.01 13.53
C SER A 234 -12.29 -4.04 14.63
N VAL A 235 -12.65 -3.64 15.83
CA VAL A 235 -12.91 -4.53 16.97
C VAL A 235 -14.28 -4.17 17.49
N SER A 236 -15.16 -5.13 17.68
CA SER A 236 -16.50 -4.86 18.16
C SER A 236 -16.97 -5.87 19.21
N ALA A 237 -17.84 -5.40 20.09
CA ALA A 237 -18.57 -6.21 21.07
C ALA A 237 -20.06 -5.95 20.94
N THR A 238 -20.84 -6.99 20.72
CA THR A 238 -22.30 -6.95 20.71
C THR A 238 -22.81 -7.65 21.95
N ILE A 239 -23.58 -6.95 22.75
CA ILE A 239 -24.02 -7.36 24.08
C ILE A 239 -25.53 -7.29 24.13
N PRO A 240 -26.27 -8.42 24.31
CA PRO A 240 -27.69 -8.40 24.60
C PRO A 240 -27.96 -7.68 25.91
N MET A 241 -28.92 -6.78 25.89
CA MET A 241 -29.30 -5.90 27.03
C MET A 241 -30.74 -6.11 27.50
N ASP A 242 -31.37 -7.23 27.13
CA ASP A 242 -32.76 -7.53 27.44
C ASP A 242 -33.04 -7.47 28.96
N PHE A 243 -32.03 -7.83 29.77
CA PHE A 243 -32.10 -7.79 31.23
C PHE A 243 -32.25 -6.36 31.81
N ALA A 244 -31.90 -5.34 31.06
CA ALA A 244 -31.90 -3.95 31.50
C ALA A 244 -33.23 -3.22 31.15
N PHE A 245 -34.13 -3.86 30.44
CA PHE A 245 -35.35 -3.23 29.93
C PHE A 245 -36.61 -3.93 30.44
N PRO A 246 -37.74 -3.21 30.58
CA PRO A 246 -39.00 -3.78 31.01
C PRO A 246 -39.57 -4.76 29.99
N GLU A 247 -40.51 -5.60 30.44
CA GLU A 247 -41.16 -6.68 29.67
C GLU A 247 -41.78 -6.27 28.33
N LYS A 248 -41.97 -4.98 28.07
CA LYS A 248 -42.51 -4.45 26.81
C LYS A 248 -41.46 -4.36 25.69
N VAL A 249 -40.18 -4.57 26.01
CA VAL A 249 -39.09 -4.57 25.02
C VAL A 249 -38.82 -6.01 24.63
N SER A 250 -39.00 -6.32 23.36
CA SER A 250 -38.80 -7.67 22.85
C SER A 250 -37.33 -8.01 22.62
N ASN A 251 -36.48 -7.02 22.34
CA ASN A 251 -35.05 -7.20 22.18
C ASN A 251 -34.32 -5.87 22.41
N ALA A 252 -33.22 -5.91 23.13
CA ALA A 252 -32.30 -4.79 23.29
C ALA A 252 -30.85 -5.24 23.09
N THR A 253 -30.10 -4.55 22.27
CA THR A 253 -28.73 -4.91 21.95
C THR A 253 -27.82 -3.66 21.94
N LEU A 254 -26.74 -3.71 22.71
CA LEU A 254 -25.69 -2.70 22.71
C LEU A 254 -24.53 -3.19 21.85
N THR A 255 -24.13 -2.42 20.86
CA THR A 255 -22.93 -2.66 20.06
C THR A 255 -21.91 -1.56 20.31
N LEU A 256 -20.74 -1.94 20.76
CA LEU A 256 -19.56 -1.08 20.87
C LEU A 256 -18.59 -1.47 19.77
N ALA A 257 -18.07 -0.50 19.02
CA ALA A 257 -17.11 -0.75 17.96
C ALA A 257 -15.99 0.30 17.99
N LEU A 258 -14.76 -0.18 17.84
CA LEU A 258 -13.57 0.63 17.70
C LEU A 258 -12.99 0.36 16.31
N ASN A 259 -12.90 1.41 15.49
CA ASN A 259 -12.39 1.31 14.13
C ASN A 259 -11.04 2.02 14.01
N ASN A 260 -10.18 1.50 13.16
CA ASN A 260 -8.82 2.01 12.89
C ASN A 260 -7.99 2.12 14.17
N SER A 261 -8.04 1.10 15.04
CA SER A 261 -7.49 1.18 16.40
C SER A 261 -5.99 0.96 16.48
N TYR A 262 -5.41 0.31 15.51
CA TYR A 262 -3.99 -0.02 15.51
C TYR A 262 -3.43 -0.01 14.09
N LEU A 263 -2.21 0.51 13.96
CA LEU A 263 -1.42 0.51 12.74
C LEU A 263 0.01 0.08 13.08
N TRP A 264 0.48 -0.96 12.41
CA TRP A 264 1.89 -1.32 12.37
C TRP A 264 2.42 -1.05 10.97
N MET A 265 3.61 -0.49 10.89
CA MET A 265 4.32 -0.18 9.64
C MET A 265 5.72 -0.74 9.72
N ARG A 266 6.22 -1.22 8.58
CA ARG A 266 7.54 -1.84 8.54
C ARG A 266 8.67 -0.83 8.67
N ASP A 267 8.72 0.13 7.80
CA ASP A 267 9.84 1.07 7.69
C ASP A 267 9.41 2.53 7.88
N MET A 268 8.14 2.85 7.67
CA MET A 268 7.66 4.22 7.75
C MET A 268 7.32 4.61 9.19
N PRO A 269 8.03 5.57 9.80
CA PRO A 269 7.91 5.80 11.24
C PRO A 269 6.82 6.77 11.66
N PHE A 270 6.13 7.48 10.74
CA PHE A 270 5.36 8.66 11.12
C PHE A 270 4.08 8.97 10.33
N MET A 271 3.75 8.22 9.29
CA MET A 271 2.53 8.48 8.51
C MET A 271 1.77 7.20 8.18
N ASP A 272 0.44 7.28 8.19
CA ASP A 272 -0.42 6.17 7.76
C ASP A 272 -0.24 5.91 6.27
N PRO A 273 0.20 4.71 5.84
CA PRO A 273 0.40 4.40 4.43
C PRO A 273 -0.85 4.51 3.56
N GLU A 274 -2.03 4.59 4.16
CA GLU A 274 -3.30 4.80 3.45
C GLU A 274 -3.72 6.27 3.38
N ALA A 275 -3.04 7.16 4.09
CA ALA A 275 -3.23 8.59 3.99
C ALA A 275 -2.48 9.13 2.77
N GLN A 276 -3.06 8.95 1.60
CA GLN A 276 -2.43 9.30 0.32
C GLN A 276 -3.34 10.21 -0.47
N ALA A 277 -2.74 11.14 -1.22
CA ALA A 277 -3.44 11.81 -2.31
C ALA A 277 -3.76 10.79 -3.41
N ASP A 278 -4.81 11.06 -4.17
CA ASP A 278 -5.20 10.20 -5.28
C ASP A 278 -4.00 10.01 -6.23
N PRO A 279 -3.46 8.80 -6.38
CA PRO A 279 -2.31 8.53 -7.23
C PRO A 279 -2.62 8.80 -8.72
N TYR A 280 -3.89 9.00 -9.07
CA TYR A 280 -4.35 9.26 -10.42
C TYR A 280 -4.60 10.75 -10.73
N ALA A 281 -4.82 11.58 -9.71
CA ALA A 281 -5.23 12.97 -9.90
C ALA A 281 -4.12 13.90 -10.38
N SER A 282 -2.86 13.61 -10.11
CA SER A 282 -1.73 14.51 -10.40
C SER A 282 -0.83 14.07 -11.56
N GLY A 283 -1.12 12.94 -12.22
CA GLY A 283 -0.22 12.36 -13.21
C GLY A 283 1.12 11.90 -12.63
N GLN A 284 1.31 12.00 -11.34
CA GLN A 284 2.48 11.48 -10.64
C GLN A 284 2.32 9.98 -10.42
N GLN A 285 3.28 9.23 -10.88
CA GLN A 285 3.30 7.80 -10.73
C GLN A 285 3.73 7.44 -9.30
N GLY A 286 2.81 6.99 -8.48
CA GLY A 286 3.14 6.39 -7.20
C GLY A 286 2.31 6.89 -6.02
N TYR A 287 2.36 6.10 -4.97
CA TYR A 287 1.90 6.50 -3.66
C TYR A 287 2.81 7.62 -3.14
N ASN A 288 2.37 8.85 -3.34
CA ASN A 288 2.99 10.03 -2.75
C ASN A 288 2.17 10.45 -1.55
N PHE A 289 2.83 10.68 -0.43
CA PHE A 289 2.22 11.38 0.69
C PHE A 289 2.09 12.86 0.35
N GLU A 290 0.91 13.26 -0.02
CA GLU A 290 0.55 14.67 -0.10
C GLU A 290 -0.57 14.92 0.91
N GLU A 291 -0.26 15.63 1.97
CA GLU A 291 -1.15 16.38 2.89
C GLU A 291 -2.54 15.78 3.20
N THR A 292 -2.72 14.46 3.09
CA THR A 292 -3.99 13.82 3.43
C THR A 292 -4.04 13.47 4.92
N VAL A 293 -5.20 13.65 5.51
CA VAL A 293 -5.40 13.34 6.92
C VAL A 293 -5.63 11.82 7.06
N PRO A 294 -4.85 11.12 7.91
CA PRO A 294 -5.08 9.70 8.14
C PRO A 294 -6.48 9.45 8.72
N ALA A 295 -7.03 8.28 8.41
CA ALA A 295 -8.33 7.89 8.94
C ALA A 295 -8.31 7.87 10.48
N PRO A 296 -9.23 8.61 11.14
CA PRO A 296 -9.22 8.71 12.60
C PRO A 296 -9.60 7.38 13.25
N ILE A 297 -9.16 7.21 14.51
CA ILE A 297 -9.69 6.19 15.39
C ILE A 297 -11.13 6.59 15.75
N VAL A 298 -12.08 5.71 15.50
CA VAL A 298 -13.52 6.00 15.73
C VAL A 298 -14.08 5.00 16.72
N LEU A 299 -14.54 5.51 17.88
CA LEU A 299 -15.34 4.75 18.81
C LEU A 299 -16.83 4.99 18.52
N ARG A 300 -17.58 3.91 18.33
CA ARG A 300 -19.04 3.92 18.13
C ARG A 300 -19.73 3.13 19.23
N ALA A 301 -20.82 3.67 19.72
CA ALA A 301 -21.76 2.96 20.58
C ALA A 301 -23.15 3.05 19.96
N SER A 302 -23.81 1.91 19.78
CA SER A 302 -25.14 1.82 19.19
C SER A 302 -26.04 0.97 20.08
N LEU A 303 -27.17 1.52 20.50
CA LEU A 303 -28.22 0.79 21.23
C LEU A 303 -29.41 0.61 20.30
N ARG A 304 -29.75 -0.65 20.02
CA ARG A 304 -30.94 -1.03 19.27
C ARG A 304 -31.96 -1.59 20.22
N ILE A 305 -33.19 -1.07 20.15
CA ILE A 305 -34.32 -1.52 20.98
C ILE A 305 -35.48 -1.86 20.03
N THR A 306 -36.07 -3.03 20.23
CA THR A 306 -37.28 -3.48 19.51
C THR A 306 -38.42 -3.66 20.52
N PHE A 307 -39.55 -3.09 20.23
CA PHE A 307 -40.75 -3.10 21.06
C PHE A 307 -41.74 -4.17 20.60
#